data_6fc206208a40db9899caaae922497ca6
#
_entry.id   6fc206208a40db9899caaae922497ca6
#
_cell.length_a   1.000
_cell.length_b   1.000
_cell.length_c   1.000
_cell.angle_alpha   90.00
_cell.angle_beta   90.00
_cell.angle_gamma   90.00
#
_symmetry.space_group_name_H-M   'P 1'
#
loop_
_entity.id
_entity.type
_entity.pdbx_description
1 polymer ?
#
loop_
_entity_poly.entity_id
_entity_poly.type
_entity_poly.pdbx_seq_one_letter_code
_entity_poly.pdbx_strand_id
1 'polypeptide(L)'
;MLDSLLIPFRSQPAPPSLPEGYSLEVDVWPVPAELDRLLVACGDPARPAERLQRALERSTWLLSVRNSAGVLVAFVRATSDLALNANLWDLCADPADPGREQLLLVLVHTALTRLRRELPG
;
A
#
# COMPACT_ATOMS: atom_id res chain seq x y z
N MET A 1 -27.35 -28.16 0.42
CA MET A 1 -25.95 -28.59 0.29
C MET A 1 -25.21 -27.90 -0.84
N LEU A 2 -25.84 -27.70 -1.97
CA LEU A 2 -25.24 -26.87 -2.99
C LEU A 2 -24.93 -25.47 -2.46
N ASP A 3 -25.80 -24.95 -1.59
CA ASP A 3 -25.56 -23.65 -1.00
C ASP A 3 -24.28 -23.60 -0.20
N SER A 4 -23.90 -24.71 0.47
CA SER A 4 -22.65 -24.74 1.20
C SER A 4 -21.45 -24.60 0.28
N LEU A 5 -21.52 -25.20 -0.89
CA LEU A 5 -20.44 -25.12 -1.86
C LEU A 5 -20.36 -23.75 -2.51
N LEU A 6 -21.50 -23.07 -2.67
CA LEU A 6 -21.55 -21.76 -3.28
C LEU A 6 -21.31 -20.62 -2.32
N ILE A 7 -21.45 -20.87 -1.02
CA ILE A 7 -21.26 -19.86 0.01
C ILE A 7 -19.93 -19.10 -0.12
N PRO A 8 -18.79 -19.76 -0.37
CA PRO A 8 -17.53 -19.02 -0.49
C PRO A 8 -17.57 -17.95 -1.57
N PHE A 9 -18.33 -18.19 -2.64
CA PHE A 9 -18.46 -17.19 -3.71
C PHE A 9 -19.45 -16.10 -3.34
N ARG A 10 -20.55 -16.46 -2.70
CA ARG A 10 -21.58 -15.50 -2.32
C ARG A 10 -21.19 -14.66 -1.13
N SER A 11 -20.46 -15.28 -0.20
CA SER A 11 -20.11 -14.64 1.07
C SER A 11 -18.74 -14.01 1.07
N GLN A 12 -18.06 -13.99 -0.08
CA GLN A 12 -16.79 -13.25 -0.16
C GLN A 12 -17.06 -11.80 0.19
N PRO A 13 -16.31 -11.26 1.14
CA PRO A 13 -16.50 -9.86 1.49
C PRO A 13 -16.15 -8.98 0.30
N ALA A 14 -16.82 -7.86 0.19
CA ALA A 14 -16.46 -6.85 -0.78
C ALA A 14 -15.02 -6.40 -0.51
N PRO A 15 -14.26 -6.01 -1.55
CA PRO A 15 -12.94 -5.46 -1.34
C PRO A 15 -13.00 -4.28 -0.37
N PRO A 16 -12.00 -4.13 0.51
CA PRO A 16 -11.96 -2.97 1.39
C PRO A 16 -11.86 -1.70 0.57
N SER A 17 -12.53 -0.66 1.03
CA SER A 17 -12.50 0.65 0.38
C SER A 17 -11.99 1.70 1.35
N LEU A 18 -11.43 2.77 0.78
CA LEU A 18 -10.96 3.89 1.59
C LEU A 18 -12.13 4.62 2.22
N PRO A 19 -11.97 5.12 3.44
CA PRO A 19 -12.96 6.03 4.02
C PRO A 19 -13.10 7.28 3.16
N GLU A 20 -14.21 7.98 3.31
CA GLU A 20 -14.43 9.23 2.60
C GLU A 20 -13.34 10.24 2.88
N GLY A 21 -12.91 10.98 1.86
CA GLY A 21 -11.88 11.99 1.98
C GLY A 21 -10.46 11.51 1.71
N TYR A 22 -10.25 10.19 1.63
CA TYR A 22 -8.94 9.64 1.28
C TYR A 22 -8.87 9.28 -0.19
N SER A 23 -7.67 9.32 -0.75
CA SER A 23 -7.44 8.93 -2.13
C SER A 23 -6.25 7.98 -2.25
N LEU A 24 -6.38 6.98 -3.12
CA LEU A 24 -5.30 6.05 -3.45
C LEU A 24 -4.58 6.56 -4.69
N GLU A 25 -3.25 6.65 -4.60
CA GLU A 25 -2.39 6.95 -5.73
C GLU A 25 -1.62 5.70 -6.12
N VAL A 26 -1.64 5.36 -7.41
CA VAL A 26 -0.99 4.18 -7.95
C VAL A 26 0.17 4.64 -8.81
N ASP A 27 1.38 4.21 -8.44
CA ASP A 27 2.61 4.53 -9.18
C ASP A 27 2.87 6.04 -9.34
N VAL A 28 2.48 6.80 -8.32
CA VAL A 28 2.81 8.22 -8.21
C VAL A 28 3.88 8.35 -7.12
N TRP A 29 5.08 8.76 -7.53
CA TRP A 29 6.23 8.82 -6.62
C TRP A 29 6.06 9.97 -5.63
N PRO A 30 6.04 9.68 -4.32
CA PRO A 30 6.02 10.75 -3.33
C PRO A 30 7.35 11.49 -3.29
N VAL A 31 7.31 12.71 -2.81
CA VAL A 31 8.54 13.47 -2.53
C VAL A 31 9.27 12.79 -1.37
N PRO A 32 10.59 12.61 -1.44
CA PRO A 32 11.33 11.94 -0.36
C PRO A 32 11.08 12.50 1.04
N ALA A 33 10.93 13.82 1.16
CA ALA A 33 10.70 14.44 2.47
C ALA A 33 9.36 14.01 3.09
N GLU A 34 8.29 13.88 2.29
CA GLU A 34 7.00 13.44 2.83
C GLU A 34 7.01 11.95 3.16
N LEU A 35 7.73 11.14 2.39
CA LEU A 35 7.88 9.73 2.71
C LEU A 35 8.69 9.55 4.00
N ASP A 36 9.78 10.30 4.17
CA ASP A 36 10.57 10.26 5.39
C ASP A 36 9.72 10.62 6.61
N ARG A 37 8.92 11.67 6.50
CA ARG A 37 8.01 12.07 7.58
C ARG A 37 7.08 10.93 7.98
N LEU A 38 6.49 10.25 6.99
CA LEU A 38 5.57 9.15 7.25
C LEU A 38 6.30 7.96 7.90
N LEU A 39 7.45 7.57 7.36
CA LEU A 39 8.22 6.44 7.89
C LEU A 39 8.69 6.71 9.30
N VAL A 40 9.14 7.92 9.59
CA VAL A 40 9.55 8.32 10.95
C VAL A 40 8.35 8.26 11.91
N ALA A 41 7.18 8.72 11.47
CA ALA A 41 5.96 8.63 12.27
C ALA A 41 5.60 7.18 12.59
N CYS A 42 5.96 6.24 11.71
CA CYS A 42 5.72 4.81 11.89
C CYS A 42 6.84 4.09 12.64
N GLY A 43 7.84 4.81 13.14
CA GLY A 43 8.88 4.26 13.99
C GLY A 43 10.23 4.03 13.33
N ASP A 44 10.38 4.35 12.06
CA ASP A 44 11.66 4.20 11.37
C ASP A 44 12.61 5.36 11.68
N PRO A 45 13.92 5.13 11.59
CA PRO A 45 14.87 6.24 11.68
C PRO A 45 14.77 7.15 10.46
N ALA A 46 15.10 8.42 10.64
CA ALA A 46 15.19 9.36 9.54
C ALA A 46 16.30 8.94 8.57
N ARG A 47 16.05 9.14 7.27
CA ARG A 47 17.01 8.78 6.22
C ARG A 47 17.30 9.96 5.31
N PRO A 48 18.52 9.98 4.70
CA PRO A 48 18.83 11.02 3.73
C PRO A 48 17.89 10.98 2.52
N ALA A 49 17.54 12.15 1.99
CA ALA A 49 16.61 12.27 0.87
C ALA A 49 17.06 11.49 -0.36
N GLU A 50 18.37 11.54 -0.68
CA GLU A 50 18.90 10.82 -1.85
C GLU A 50 18.81 9.31 -1.69
N ARG A 51 18.85 8.81 -0.46
CA ARG A 51 18.69 7.38 -0.20
C ARG A 51 17.26 6.93 -0.43
N LEU A 52 16.31 7.72 0.03
CA LEU A 52 14.89 7.46 -0.22
C LEU A 52 14.57 7.58 -1.71
N GLN A 53 15.13 8.58 -2.38
CA GLN A 53 14.95 8.76 -3.81
C GLN A 53 15.42 7.53 -4.58
N ARG A 54 16.58 6.97 -4.25
CA ARG A 54 17.09 5.76 -4.90
C ARG A 54 16.18 4.55 -4.65
N ALA A 55 15.67 4.41 -3.43
CA ALA A 55 14.75 3.31 -3.13
C ALA A 55 13.46 3.42 -3.94
N LEU A 56 12.92 4.63 -4.07
CA LEU A 56 11.74 4.88 -4.88
C LEU A 56 11.99 4.55 -6.35
N GLU A 57 13.12 5.01 -6.89
CA GLU A 57 13.48 4.75 -8.29
C GLU A 57 13.65 3.27 -8.61
N ARG A 58 14.08 2.49 -7.62
CA ARG A 58 14.29 1.05 -7.78
C ARG A 58 13.05 0.22 -7.45
N SER A 59 11.98 0.86 -7.04
CA SER A 59 10.72 0.16 -6.81
C SER A 59 10.06 -0.20 -8.14
N THR A 60 9.52 -1.41 -8.22
CA THR A 60 8.80 -1.85 -9.41
C THR A 60 7.48 -1.09 -9.53
N TRP A 61 6.81 -0.93 -8.40
CA TRP A 61 5.62 -0.11 -8.29
C TRP A 61 5.40 0.29 -6.83
N LEU A 62 4.50 1.23 -6.62
CA LEU A 62 4.16 1.66 -5.28
C LEU A 62 2.71 2.18 -5.21
N LEU A 63 2.17 2.17 -4.00
CA LEU A 63 0.84 2.64 -3.69
C LEU A 63 0.94 3.61 -2.53
N SER A 64 0.20 4.70 -2.62
CA SER A 64 0.16 5.73 -1.59
C SER A 64 -1.27 6.10 -1.29
N VAL A 65 -1.53 6.52 -0.06
CA VAL A 65 -2.82 7.08 0.32
C VAL A 65 -2.60 8.47 0.87
N ARG A 66 -3.42 9.41 0.41
CA ARG A 66 -3.43 10.79 0.91
C ARG A 66 -4.77 11.06 1.57
N ASN A 67 -4.73 11.88 2.63
CA ASN A 67 -5.94 12.33 3.27
C ASN A 67 -6.55 13.52 2.49
N SER A 68 -7.65 14.07 2.99
CA SER A 68 -8.34 15.18 2.33
C SER A 68 -7.52 16.47 2.26
N ALA A 69 -6.50 16.60 3.11
CA ALA A 69 -5.58 17.73 3.06
C ALA A 69 -4.39 17.49 2.12
N GLY A 70 -4.36 16.36 1.42
CA GLY A 70 -3.26 16.00 0.52
C GLY A 70 -2.03 15.45 1.22
N VAL A 71 -2.10 15.14 2.51
CA VAL A 71 -0.96 14.62 3.26
C VAL A 71 -0.82 13.13 3.02
N LEU A 72 0.41 12.67 2.76
CA LEU A 72 0.73 11.26 2.63
C LEU A 72 0.56 10.58 3.98
N VAL A 73 -0.38 9.64 4.07
CA VAL A 73 -0.73 8.97 5.34
C VAL A 73 -0.56 7.47 5.32
N ALA A 74 -0.33 6.87 4.15
CA ALA A 74 -0.06 5.43 4.07
C ALA A 74 0.73 5.13 2.80
N PHE A 75 1.49 4.03 2.82
CA PHE A 75 2.41 3.72 1.74
C PHE A 75 2.78 2.24 1.73
N VAL A 76 3.07 1.72 0.56
CA VAL A 76 3.74 0.44 0.34
C VAL A 76 4.43 0.49 -1.01
N ARG A 77 5.59 -0.15 -1.11
CA ARG A 77 6.28 -0.31 -2.39
C ARG A 77 6.63 -1.77 -2.62
N ALA A 78 6.76 -2.14 -3.87
CA ALA A 78 7.12 -3.49 -4.27
C ALA A 78 8.40 -3.49 -5.08
N THR A 79 9.19 -4.55 -4.90
CA THR A 79 10.27 -4.91 -5.82
C THR A 79 9.95 -6.28 -6.37
N SER A 80 10.16 -6.46 -7.67
CA SER A 80 9.78 -7.71 -8.34
C SER A 80 10.62 -7.92 -9.59
N ASP A 81 10.90 -9.19 -9.89
CA ASP A 81 11.47 -9.56 -11.17
C ASP A 81 10.37 -9.77 -12.24
N LEU A 82 9.11 -9.64 -11.85
CA LEU A 82 7.93 -9.81 -12.70
C LEU A 82 7.85 -11.22 -13.34
N ALA A 83 8.48 -12.19 -12.70
CA ALA A 83 8.51 -13.56 -13.19
C ALA A 83 8.29 -14.57 -12.08
N LEU A 84 9.11 -14.54 -11.04
CA LEU A 84 9.09 -15.53 -9.97
C LEU A 84 8.92 -14.96 -8.59
N ASN A 85 9.44 -13.77 -8.34
CA ASN A 85 9.52 -13.24 -6.98
C ASN A 85 9.12 -11.79 -6.90
N ALA A 86 8.46 -11.46 -5.79
CA ALA A 86 8.16 -10.08 -5.42
C ALA A 86 8.24 -9.94 -3.91
N ASN A 87 8.58 -8.74 -3.47
CA ASN A 87 8.58 -8.37 -2.07
C ASN A 87 7.84 -7.06 -1.88
N LEU A 88 7.12 -6.96 -0.78
CA LEU A 88 6.51 -5.71 -0.33
C LEU A 88 7.37 -5.10 0.77
N TRP A 89 7.60 -3.80 0.68
CA TRP A 89 8.44 -3.06 1.61
C TRP A 89 7.71 -1.85 2.15
N ASP A 90 8.05 -1.47 3.37
CA ASP A 90 7.64 -0.21 3.97
C ASP A 90 6.12 -0.02 4.04
N LEU A 91 5.38 -1.12 4.20
CA LEU A 91 3.93 -1.04 4.42
C LEU A 91 3.68 -0.32 5.74
N CYS A 92 3.03 0.83 5.67
CA CYS A 92 2.79 1.63 6.85
C CYS A 92 1.60 2.57 6.67
N ALA A 93 1.02 2.97 7.78
CA ALA A 93 0.03 4.03 7.84
C ALA A 93 0.32 4.87 9.08
N ASP A 94 0.13 6.18 8.96
CA ASP A 94 0.41 7.12 10.03
C ASP A 94 -0.38 6.73 11.28
N PRO A 95 0.31 6.45 12.41
CA PRO A 95 -0.40 6.04 13.64
C PRO A 95 -1.32 7.12 14.21
N ALA A 96 -1.14 8.37 13.82
CA ALA A 96 -2.02 9.45 14.23
C ALA A 96 -3.28 9.57 13.36
N ASP A 97 -3.33 8.86 12.23
CA ASP A 97 -4.51 8.94 11.35
C ASP A 97 -5.65 8.07 11.90
N PRO A 98 -6.87 8.62 12.00
CA PRO A 98 -8.00 7.86 12.55
C PRO A 98 -8.41 6.67 11.67
N GLY A 99 -8.08 6.68 10.38
CA GLY A 99 -8.39 5.59 9.45
C GLY A 99 -7.30 4.54 9.30
N ARG A 100 -6.25 4.59 10.11
CA ARG A 100 -5.04 3.78 9.97
C ARG A 100 -5.29 2.32 9.61
N GLU A 101 -6.14 1.64 10.36
CA GLU A 101 -6.39 0.21 10.13
C GLU A 101 -7.02 -0.04 8.77
N GLN A 102 -7.99 0.79 8.39
CA GLN A 102 -8.67 0.67 7.11
C GLN A 102 -7.72 0.98 5.96
N LEU A 103 -6.83 1.97 6.13
CA LEU A 103 -5.83 2.29 5.11
C LEU A 103 -4.89 1.11 4.87
N LEU A 104 -4.44 0.44 5.94
CA LEU A 104 -3.59 -0.74 5.83
C LEU A 104 -4.31 -1.88 5.11
N LEU A 105 -5.58 -2.12 5.44
CA LEU A 105 -6.37 -3.16 4.77
C LEU A 105 -6.48 -2.89 3.26
N VAL A 106 -6.74 -1.66 2.87
CA VAL A 106 -6.84 -1.29 1.45
C VAL A 106 -5.52 -1.50 0.74
N LEU A 107 -4.41 -1.06 1.35
CA LEU A 107 -3.09 -1.22 0.74
C LEU A 107 -2.72 -2.70 0.58
N VAL A 108 -2.94 -3.50 1.61
CA VAL A 108 -2.63 -4.94 1.54
C VAL A 108 -3.48 -5.61 0.47
N HIS A 109 -4.77 -5.36 0.46
CA HIS A 109 -5.66 -5.95 -0.53
C HIS A 109 -5.26 -5.56 -1.96
N THR A 110 -5.01 -4.27 -2.18
CA THR A 110 -4.64 -3.76 -3.50
C THR A 110 -3.29 -4.32 -3.94
N ALA A 111 -2.31 -4.36 -3.04
CA ALA A 111 -0.99 -4.90 -3.33
C ALA A 111 -1.04 -6.38 -3.68
N LEU A 112 -1.74 -7.18 -2.88
CA LEU A 112 -1.85 -8.63 -3.14
C LEU A 112 -2.60 -8.91 -4.43
N THR A 113 -3.64 -8.15 -4.73
CA THR A 113 -4.38 -8.29 -5.99
C THR A 113 -3.46 -8.04 -7.17
N ARG A 114 -2.63 -7.00 -7.08
CA ARG A 114 -1.67 -6.68 -8.14
C ARG A 114 -0.61 -7.78 -8.30
N LEU A 115 -0.07 -8.27 -7.18
CA LEU A 115 0.91 -9.36 -7.22
C LEU A 115 0.35 -10.62 -7.87
N ARG A 116 -0.89 -10.96 -7.58
CA ARG A 116 -1.53 -12.14 -8.19
C ARG A 116 -1.68 -12.01 -9.70
N ARG A 117 -1.89 -10.79 -10.19
CA ARG A 117 -1.95 -10.54 -11.63
C ARG A 117 -0.58 -10.60 -12.28
N GLU A 118 0.45 -10.13 -11.59
CA GLU A 118 1.82 -10.06 -12.12
C GLU A 118 2.56 -11.40 -12.01
N LEU A 119 2.23 -12.18 -10.99
CA LEU A 119 2.85 -13.47 -10.72
C LEU A 119 1.78 -14.54 -10.55
N PRO A 120 1.00 -14.84 -11.61
CA PRO A 120 -0.02 -15.86 -11.52
C PRO A 120 0.60 -17.24 -11.34
N GLY A 121 0.08 -17.99 -10.43
CA GLY A 121 0.62 -19.31 -10.10
C GLY A 121 1.35 -19.31 -8.80
#